data_1c08b691e57f61caa95fe6706e274d65
#
_entry.id   1c08b691e57f61caa95fe6706e274d65
#
_cell.length_a   1.000
_cell.length_b   1.000
_cell.length_c   1.000
_cell.angle_alpha   90.00
_cell.angle_beta   90.00
_cell.angle_gamma   90.00
#
_symmetry.space_group_name_H-M   'P 1'
#
loop_
_entity.id
_entity.type
_entity.pdbx_description
1 polymer ?
#
loop_
_entity_poly.entity_id
_entity_poly.type
_entity_poly.pdbx_seq_one_letter_code
_entity_poly.pdbx_strand_id
1 'polypeptide(L)'
;FKSSIFMLKFVWKERKGKVYVLLKTIESLLNTVFPLIYVLFPGWLIDELSDRKRIGIIIVYVCCIAGLPFLVNLINSFIGVKIYKLELCLNLKFDSDFYHHITTMDYEILENPNVQTQKDRSHATISQALKVVDLVCGVISQIVSLVAVFTIISTLHFIFIILIITIALINSILLKRANSIGYEMSI
;
A
#
# COMPACT_ATOMS: atom_id res chain seq x y z
N PHE A 1 3.63 12.88 11.49
CA PHE A 1 3.87 11.58 12.15
C PHE A 1 2.90 11.34 13.32
N LYS A 2 2.75 12.28 14.26
CA LYS A 2 1.81 12.13 15.40
C LYS A 2 0.35 11.99 14.95
N SER A 3 -0.07 12.74 13.95
CA SER A 3 -1.44 12.67 13.38
C SER A 3 -1.73 11.33 12.71
N SER A 4 -0.76 10.77 11.96
CA SER A 4 -0.93 9.47 11.29
C SER A 4 -1.06 8.33 12.31
N ILE A 5 -0.27 8.37 13.39
CA ILE A 5 -0.35 7.38 14.48
C ILE A 5 -1.71 7.48 15.20
N PHE A 6 -2.19 8.71 15.43
CA PHE A 6 -3.50 8.92 16.03
C PHE A 6 -4.63 8.35 15.17
N MET A 7 -4.61 8.60 13.85
CA MET A 7 -5.58 8.06 12.91
C MET A 7 -5.57 6.53 12.86
N LEU A 8 -4.38 5.94 12.81
CA LEU A 8 -4.21 4.50 12.82
C LEU A 8 -4.76 3.89 14.12
N LYS A 9 -4.51 4.53 15.27
CA LYS A 9 -5.05 4.11 16.57
C LYS A 9 -6.57 4.26 16.63
N PHE A 10 -7.11 5.31 16.01
CA PHE A 10 -8.55 5.54 15.91
C PHE A 10 -9.24 4.42 15.12
N VAL A 11 -8.74 4.09 13.93
CA VAL A 11 -9.26 2.97 13.12
C VAL A 11 -9.07 1.62 13.83
N TRP A 12 -7.92 1.43 14.51
CA TRP A 12 -7.63 0.19 15.25
C TRP A 12 -8.54 -0.05 16.46
N LYS A 13 -9.13 1.00 17.04
CA LYS A 13 -10.05 0.88 18.17
C LYS A 13 -11.31 0.08 17.80
N GLU A 14 -11.75 0.20 16.54
CA GLU A 14 -12.92 -0.51 16.04
C GLU A 14 -12.58 -1.97 15.68
N ARG A 15 -13.45 -2.93 16.05
CA ARG A 15 -13.26 -4.35 15.72
C ARG A 15 -13.14 -4.59 14.21
N LYS A 16 -13.99 -3.92 13.41
CA LYS A 16 -13.94 -3.98 11.95
C LYS A 16 -12.70 -3.27 11.38
N GLY A 17 -12.23 -2.21 12.04
CA GLY A 17 -11.01 -1.50 11.68
C GLY A 17 -9.76 -2.38 11.83
N LYS A 18 -9.66 -3.19 12.87
CA LYS A 18 -8.56 -4.17 13.02
C LYS A 18 -8.51 -5.15 11.86
N VAL A 19 -9.66 -5.69 11.47
CA VAL A 19 -9.74 -6.63 10.34
C VAL A 19 -9.37 -5.94 9.03
N TYR A 20 -9.81 -4.69 8.83
CA TYR A 20 -9.45 -3.87 7.66
C TYR A 20 -7.94 -3.67 7.57
N VAL A 21 -7.28 -3.22 8.63
CA VAL A 21 -5.83 -2.99 8.66
C VAL A 21 -5.06 -4.28 8.39
N LEU A 22 -5.46 -5.41 9.01
CA LEU A 22 -4.82 -6.71 8.78
C LEU A 22 -4.96 -7.17 7.32
N LEU A 23 -6.17 -7.12 6.75
CA LEU A 23 -6.40 -7.51 5.36
C LEU A 23 -5.63 -6.60 4.40
N LYS A 24 -5.59 -5.29 4.67
CA LYS A 24 -4.85 -4.32 3.85
C LYS A 24 -3.34 -4.55 3.90
N THR A 25 -2.82 -4.89 5.07
CA THR A 25 -1.40 -5.26 5.23
C THR A 25 -1.08 -6.54 4.45
N ILE A 26 -1.94 -7.56 4.53
CA ILE A 26 -1.76 -8.81 3.78
C ILE A 26 -1.81 -8.55 2.26
N GLU A 27 -2.81 -7.80 1.77
CA GLU A 27 -2.92 -7.41 0.37
C GLU A 27 -1.66 -6.70 -0.11
N SER A 28 -1.21 -5.71 0.64
CA SER A 28 -0.02 -4.91 0.32
C SER A 28 1.26 -5.75 0.29
N LEU A 29 1.44 -6.68 1.24
CA LEU A 29 2.57 -7.61 1.28
C LEU A 29 2.51 -8.60 0.12
N LEU A 30 1.36 -9.18 -0.19
CA LEU A 30 1.19 -10.08 -1.33
C LEU A 30 1.58 -9.39 -2.64
N ASN A 31 1.07 -8.17 -2.87
CA ASN A 31 1.38 -7.39 -4.05
C ASN A 31 2.85 -6.97 -4.16
N THR A 32 3.57 -6.95 -3.05
CA THR A 32 4.99 -6.61 -3.00
C THR A 32 5.88 -7.82 -3.16
N VAL A 33 5.61 -8.90 -2.43
CA VAL A 33 6.47 -10.09 -2.38
C VAL A 33 6.31 -10.92 -3.65
N PHE A 34 5.10 -11.01 -4.19
CA PHE A 34 4.82 -11.86 -5.33
C PHE A 34 5.59 -11.49 -6.61
N PRO A 35 5.68 -10.22 -7.05
CA PRO A 35 6.52 -9.84 -8.18
C PRO A 35 7.99 -10.22 -8.01
N LEU A 36 8.51 -10.18 -6.78
CA LEU A 36 9.90 -10.55 -6.47
C LEU A 36 10.13 -12.05 -6.67
N ILE A 37 9.21 -12.88 -6.18
CA ILE A 37 9.25 -14.33 -6.41
C ILE A 37 9.17 -14.64 -7.90
N TYR A 38 8.29 -13.94 -8.62
CA TYR A 38 8.09 -14.11 -10.05
C TYR A 38 9.35 -13.82 -10.88
N VAL A 39 10.19 -12.88 -10.44
CA VAL A 39 11.49 -12.58 -11.08
C VAL A 39 12.50 -13.71 -10.88
N LEU A 40 12.43 -14.47 -9.77
CA LEU A 40 13.36 -15.56 -9.48
C LEU A 40 13.08 -16.82 -10.31
N PHE A 41 11.82 -17.10 -10.64
CA PHE A 41 11.44 -18.32 -11.36
C PHE A 41 12.11 -18.51 -12.72
N PRO A 42 12.20 -17.49 -13.61
CA PRO A 42 12.92 -17.60 -14.87
C PRO A 42 14.40 -17.94 -14.69
N GLY A 43 15.06 -17.40 -13.66
CA GLY A 43 16.44 -17.72 -13.32
C GLY A 43 16.60 -19.21 -13.01
N TRP A 44 15.80 -19.74 -12.11
CA TRP A 44 15.81 -21.18 -11.75
C TRP A 44 15.47 -22.09 -12.93
N LEU A 45 14.56 -21.65 -13.80
CA LEU A 45 14.24 -22.38 -15.04
C LEU A 45 15.44 -22.45 -15.99
N ILE A 46 16.18 -21.36 -16.15
CA ILE A 46 17.37 -21.30 -17.00
C ILE A 46 18.48 -22.21 -16.44
N ASP A 47 18.71 -22.17 -15.12
CA ASP A 47 19.69 -23.01 -14.44
C ASP A 47 19.38 -24.51 -14.62
N GLU A 48 18.10 -24.90 -14.46
CA GLU A 48 17.68 -26.30 -14.65
C GLU A 48 17.79 -26.74 -16.13
N LEU A 49 17.51 -25.83 -17.08
CA LEU A 49 17.68 -26.10 -18.50
C LEU A 49 19.15 -26.28 -18.91
N SER A 50 20.06 -25.52 -18.29
CA SER A 50 21.49 -25.54 -18.61
C SER A 50 22.20 -26.75 -17.99
N ASP A 51 21.95 -27.02 -16.71
CA ASP A 51 22.76 -27.95 -15.93
C ASP A 51 22.18 -29.37 -15.83
N ARG A 52 20.87 -29.52 -15.65
CA ARG A 52 20.26 -30.81 -15.24
C ARG A 52 19.29 -31.41 -16.23
N LYS A 53 18.68 -30.64 -17.11
CA LYS A 53 17.74 -31.07 -18.18
C LYS A 53 16.62 -32.02 -17.70
N ARG A 54 16.14 -31.85 -16.45
CA ARG A 54 15.04 -32.65 -15.89
C ARG A 54 13.71 -32.17 -16.39
N ILE A 55 13.17 -32.77 -17.44
CA ILE A 55 11.93 -32.37 -18.13
C ILE A 55 10.77 -32.20 -17.15
N GLY A 56 10.61 -33.08 -16.14
CA GLY A 56 9.52 -32.95 -15.18
C GLY A 56 9.59 -31.68 -14.32
N ILE A 57 10.79 -31.25 -13.90
CA ILE A 57 10.98 -30.03 -13.10
C ILE A 57 10.75 -28.79 -13.97
N ILE A 58 11.21 -28.83 -15.21
CA ILE A 58 11.00 -27.75 -16.18
C ILE A 58 9.49 -27.49 -16.39
N ILE A 59 8.69 -28.57 -16.57
CA ILE A 59 7.24 -28.45 -16.71
C ILE A 59 6.62 -27.81 -15.46
N VAL A 60 7.05 -28.20 -14.26
CA VAL A 60 6.56 -27.60 -13.00
C VAL A 60 6.87 -26.10 -12.94
N TYR A 61 8.09 -25.67 -13.30
CA TYR A 61 8.44 -24.26 -13.33
C TYR A 61 7.59 -23.45 -14.33
N VAL A 62 7.40 -24.01 -15.52
CA VAL A 62 6.53 -23.36 -16.55
C VAL A 62 5.10 -23.26 -16.05
N CYS A 63 4.55 -24.31 -15.45
CA CYS A 63 3.19 -24.27 -14.86
C CYS A 63 3.10 -23.27 -13.71
N CYS A 64 4.14 -23.17 -12.87
CA CYS A 64 4.19 -22.17 -11.80
C CYS A 64 4.24 -20.75 -12.36
N ILE A 65 5.08 -20.48 -13.35
CA ILE A 65 5.19 -19.16 -13.98
C ILE A 65 3.84 -18.71 -14.58
N ALA A 66 3.11 -19.62 -15.22
CA ALA A 66 1.81 -19.32 -15.82
C ALA A 66 0.67 -19.29 -14.78
N GLY A 67 0.66 -20.22 -13.83
CA GLY A 67 -0.45 -20.45 -12.90
C GLY A 67 -0.44 -19.54 -11.66
N LEU A 68 0.75 -19.23 -11.11
CA LEU A 68 0.86 -18.43 -9.89
C LEU A 68 0.26 -17.03 -10.03
N PRO A 69 0.49 -16.25 -11.10
CA PRO A 69 -0.14 -14.94 -11.25
C PRO A 69 -1.67 -15.02 -11.24
N PHE A 70 -2.24 -16.06 -11.86
CA PHE A 70 -3.67 -16.27 -11.87
C PHE A 70 -4.21 -16.52 -10.45
N LEU A 71 -3.57 -17.40 -9.69
CA LEU A 71 -3.95 -17.70 -8.30
C LEU A 71 -3.85 -16.46 -7.40
N VAL A 72 -2.78 -15.69 -7.53
CA VAL A 72 -2.58 -14.46 -6.73
C VAL A 72 -3.63 -13.42 -7.09
N ASN A 73 -3.96 -13.23 -8.36
CA ASN A 73 -5.01 -12.31 -8.78
C ASN A 73 -6.40 -12.74 -8.25
N LEU A 74 -6.70 -14.04 -8.21
CA LEU A 74 -7.91 -14.55 -7.58
C LEU A 74 -7.94 -14.21 -6.08
N ILE A 75 -6.86 -14.50 -5.35
CA ILE A 75 -6.76 -14.20 -3.92
C ILE A 75 -6.92 -12.70 -3.68
N ASN A 76 -6.24 -11.87 -4.45
CA ASN A 76 -6.33 -10.41 -4.35
C ASN A 76 -7.75 -9.90 -4.63
N SER A 77 -8.46 -10.49 -5.60
CA SER A 77 -9.85 -10.14 -5.90
C SER A 77 -10.76 -10.46 -4.71
N PHE A 78 -10.62 -11.61 -4.08
CA PHE A 78 -11.40 -11.98 -2.89
C PHE A 78 -11.08 -11.08 -1.68
N ILE A 79 -9.80 -10.79 -1.45
CA ILE A 79 -9.37 -9.88 -0.38
C ILE A 79 -9.87 -8.47 -0.66
N GLY A 80 -9.74 -7.97 -1.89
CA GLY A 80 -10.17 -6.64 -2.32
C GLY A 80 -11.67 -6.40 -2.12
N VAL A 81 -12.52 -7.38 -2.45
CA VAL A 81 -13.97 -7.28 -2.18
C VAL A 81 -14.27 -7.17 -0.68
N LYS A 82 -13.55 -7.92 0.16
CA LYS A 82 -13.72 -7.83 1.63
C LYS A 82 -13.24 -6.48 2.17
N ILE A 83 -12.09 -6.00 1.68
CA ILE A 83 -11.54 -4.69 2.05
C ILE A 83 -12.53 -3.59 1.68
N TYR A 84 -13.04 -3.58 0.44
CA TYR A 84 -14.01 -2.60 -0.03
C TYR A 84 -15.28 -2.55 0.84
N LYS A 85 -15.84 -3.73 1.19
CA LYS A 85 -17.01 -3.82 2.09
C LYS A 85 -16.71 -3.27 3.49
N LEU A 86 -15.53 -3.55 4.03
CA LEU A 86 -15.10 -3.04 5.34
C LEU A 86 -14.87 -1.54 5.30
N GLU A 87 -14.26 -1.04 4.25
CA GLU A 87 -14.02 0.39 4.02
C GLU A 87 -15.34 1.16 3.98
N LEU A 88 -16.30 0.69 3.17
CA LEU A 88 -17.63 1.30 3.11
C LEU A 88 -18.32 1.30 4.47
N CYS A 89 -18.28 0.16 5.18
CA CYS A 89 -18.90 0.03 6.49
C CYS A 89 -18.25 0.95 7.54
N LEU A 90 -16.92 1.11 7.50
CA LEU A 90 -16.19 2.00 8.41
C LEU A 90 -16.45 3.46 8.09
N ASN A 91 -16.46 3.86 6.82
CA ASN A 91 -16.78 5.22 6.41
C ASN A 91 -18.20 5.60 6.87
N LEU A 92 -19.21 4.76 6.58
CA LEU A 92 -20.58 5.00 7.02
C LEU A 92 -20.71 5.09 8.55
N LYS A 93 -19.96 4.27 9.29
CA LYS A 93 -19.96 4.33 10.74
C LYS A 93 -19.34 5.63 11.25
N PHE A 94 -18.17 6.01 10.74
CA PHE A 94 -17.49 7.24 11.15
C PHE A 94 -18.30 8.47 10.82
N ASP A 95 -18.95 8.51 9.65
CA ASP A 95 -19.86 9.59 9.29
C ASP A 95 -21.09 9.61 10.22
N SER A 96 -21.68 8.46 10.52
CA SER A 96 -22.82 8.36 11.45
C SER A 96 -22.45 8.85 12.84
N ASP A 97 -21.31 8.42 13.38
CA ASP A 97 -20.83 8.85 14.70
C ASP A 97 -20.54 10.36 14.73
N PHE A 98 -19.99 10.91 13.64
CA PHE A 98 -19.73 12.33 13.49
C PHE A 98 -21.04 13.15 13.46
N TYR A 99 -22.00 12.76 12.62
CA TYR A 99 -23.27 13.47 12.54
C TYR A 99 -24.09 13.33 13.83
N HIS A 100 -24.04 12.18 14.49
CA HIS A 100 -24.68 12.02 15.79
C HIS A 100 -24.10 12.98 16.84
N HIS A 101 -22.79 13.15 16.84
CA HIS A 101 -22.13 14.09 17.75
C HIS A 101 -22.52 15.53 17.47
N ILE A 102 -22.63 15.93 16.21
CA ILE A 102 -23.06 17.28 15.81
C ILE A 102 -24.52 17.55 16.21
N THR A 103 -25.42 16.58 15.98
CA THR A 103 -26.84 16.73 16.31
C THR A 103 -27.11 16.78 17.82
N THR A 104 -26.18 16.32 18.63
CA THR A 104 -26.28 16.42 20.10
C THR A 104 -25.64 17.68 20.68
N MET A 105 -25.01 18.52 19.87
CA MET A 105 -24.46 19.82 20.30
C MET A 105 -25.54 20.89 20.40
N ASP A 106 -25.36 21.79 21.37
CA ASP A 106 -26.24 22.95 21.52
C ASP A 106 -26.15 23.89 20.30
N TYR A 107 -27.27 24.44 19.89
CA TYR A 107 -27.40 25.29 18.72
C TYR A 107 -26.49 26.52 18.78
N GLU A 108 -26.38 27.17 19.95
CA GLU A 108 -25.51 28.33 20.18
C GLU A 108 -24.03 28.03 19.88
N ILE A 109 -23.58 26.80 20.16
CA ILE A 109 -22.21 26.34 19.88
C ILE A 109 -22.03 26.17 18.36
N LEU A 110 -23.03 25.63 17.68
CA LEU A 110 -22.98 25.37 16.23
C LEU A 110 -22.97 26.64 15.37
N GLU A 111 -23.53 27.75 15.86
CA GLU A 111 -23.51 29.04 15.17
C GLU A 111 -22.15 29.75 15.21
N ASN A 112 -21.27 29.35 16.12
CA ASN A 112 -19.94 29.94 16.21
C ASN A 112 -19.08 29.63 14.97
N PRO A 113 -18.58 30.64 14.23
CA PRO A 113 -17.78 30.44 13.01
C PRO A 113 -16.52 29.54 13.24
N ASN A 114 -15.91 29.65 14.43
CA ASN A 114 -14.76 28.82 14.79
C ASN A 114 -15.14 27.33 14.91
N VAL A 115 -16.31 27.05 15.45
CA VAL A 115 -16.83 25.67 15.60
C VAL A 115 -17.21 25.10 14.23
N GLN A 116 -17.79 25.91 13.34
CA GLN A 116 -18.09 25.50 11.98
C GLN A 116 -16.79 25.14 11.21
N THR A 117 -15.75 25.97 11.32
CA THR A 117 -14.44 25.66 10.73
C THR A 117 -13.83 24.40 11.30
N GLN A 118 -13.94 24.16 12.60
CA GLN A 118 -13.47 22.92 13.24
C GLN A 118 -14.27 21.72 12.78
N LYS A 119 -15.59 21.84 12.64
CA LYS A 119 -16.48 20.80 12.13
C LYS A 119 -16.05 20.35 10.74
N ASP A 120 -15.83 21.29 9.82
CA ASP A 120 -15.44 20.99 8.43
C ASP A 120 -14.05 20.33 8.36
N ARG A 121 -13.10 20.83 9.16
CA ARG A 121 -11.78 20.19 9.29
C ARG A 121 -11.86 18.77 9.87
N SER A 122 -12.72 18.57 10.87
CA SER A 122 -12.90 17.24 11.49
C SER A 122 -13.51 16.25 10.52
N HIS A 123 -14.53 16.66 9.77
CA HIS A 123 -15.15 15.82 8.73
C HIS A 123 -14.15 15.47 7.62
N ALA A 124 -13.38 16.44 7.11
CA ALA A 124 -12.31 16.18 6.15
C ALA A 124 -11.25 15.22 6.71
N THR A 125 -10.93 15.31 7.99
CA THR A 125 -9.97 14.45 8.66
C THR A 125 -10.49 13.02 8.80
N ILE A 126 -11.75 12.83 9.18
CA ILE A 126 -12.40 11.52 9.32
C ILE A 126 -12.45 10.81 7.95
N SER A 127 -12.85 11.52 6.90
CA SER A 127 -12.92 10.97 5.53
C SER A 127 -11.55 10.52 4.99
N GLN A 128 -10.45 11.04 5.55
CA GLN A 128 -9.09 10.66 5.19
C GLN A 128 -8.47 9.59 6.09
N ALA A 129 -9.13 9.21 7.19
CA ALA A 129 -8.56 8.28 8.17
C ALA A 129 -8.17 6.93 7.56
N LEU A 130 -8.99 6.36 6.69
CA LEU A 130 -8.70 5.11 6.00
C LEU A 130 -7.57 5.24 4.97
N LYS A 131 -7.48 6.38 4.27
CA LYS A 131 -6.38 6.68 3.35
C LYS A 131 -5.03 6.73 4.07
N VAL A 132 -4.99 7.21 5.32
CA VAL A 132 -3.78 7.19 6.14
C VAL A 132 -3.35 5.76 6.45
N VAL A 133 -4.29 4.85 6.71
CA VAL A 133 -4.00 3.42 6.88
C VAL A 133 -3.37 2.85 5.62
N ASP A 134 -3.94 3.13 4.44
CA ASP A 134 -3.41 2.67 3.15
C ASP A 134 -1.99 3.18 2.91
N LEU A 135 -1.72 4.45 3.21
CA LEU A 135 -0.38 5.03 3.09
C LEU A 135 0.63 4.35 4.02
N VAL A 136 0.25 4.09 5.28
CA VAL A 136 1.15 3.43 6.24
C VAL A 136 1.44 1.99 5.80
N CYS A 137 0.42 1.22 5.38
CA CYS A 137 0.60 -0.13 4.85
C CYS A 137 1.47 -0.12 3.58
N GLY A 138 1.26 0.87 2.70
CA GLY A 138 2.06 1.05 1.49
C GLY A 138 3.53 1.34 1.79
N VAL A 139 3.83 2.21 2.76
CA VAL A 139 5.21 2.51 3.18
C VAL A 139 5.90 1.27 3.74
N ILE A 140 5.22 0.49 4.60
CA ILE A 140 5.77 -0.76 5.14
C ILE A 140 6.10 -1.73 4.00
N SER A 141 5.19 -1.92 3.05
CA SER A 141 5.40 -2.80 1.90
C SER A 141 6.55 -2.35 1.02
N GLN A 142 6.70 -1.05 0.79
CA GLN A 142 7.82 -0.51 0.02
C GLN A 142 9.17 -0.74 0.71
N ILE A 143 9.24 -0.64 2.05
CA ILE A 143 10.45 -0.98 2.80
C ILE A 143 10.79 -2.45 2.62
N VAL A 144 9.80 -3.35 2.72
CA VAL A 144 10.00 -4.79 2.50
C VAL A 144 10.48 -5.05 1.07
N SER A 145 9.87 -4.40 0.07
CA SER A 145 10.30 -4.50 -1.33
C SER A 145 11.75 -4.07 -1.53
N LEU A 146 12.12 -2.96 -0.94
CA LEU A 146 13.48 -2.42 -1.05
C LEU A 146 14.51 -3.39 -0.46
N VAL A 147 14.26 -3.93 0.72
CA VAL A 147 15.13 -4.95 1.34
C VAL A 147 15.24 -6.19 0.46
N ALA A 148 14.11 -6.69 -0.05
CA ALA A 148 14.10 -7.89 -0.89
C ALA A 148 14.84 -7.68 -2.24
N VAL A 149 14.63 -6.51 -2.88
CA VAL A 149 15.36 -6.15 -4.10
C VAL A 149 16.87 -6.05 -3.84
N PHE A 150 17.28 -5.41 -2.74
CA PHE A 150 18.70 -5.37 -2.35
C PHE A 150 19.29 -6.77 -2.15
N THR A 151 18.53 -7.68 -1.52
CA THR A 151 18.97 -9.06 -1.32
C THR A 151 19.17 -9.77 -2.65
N ILE A 152 18.23 -9.64 -3.58
CA ILE A 152 18.33 -10.26 -4.93
C ILE A 152 19.53 -9.70 -5.70
N ILE A 153 19.73 -8.38 -5.67
CA ILE A 153 20.83 -7.72 -6.40
C ILE A 153 22.18 -8.05 -5.80
N SER A 154 22.27 -8.23 -4.48
CA SER A 154 23.53 -8.62 -3.80
C SER A 154 24.02 -9.99 -4.23
N THR A 155 23.14 -10.86 -4.73
CA THR A 155 23.54 -12.18 -5.27
C THR A 155 24.08 -12.10 -6.70
N LEU A 156 23.86 -11.00 -7.41
CA LEU A 156 24.34 -10.82 -8.79
C LEU A 156 25.77 -10.27 -8.81
N HIS A 157 25.96 -9.00 -8.97
CA HIS A 157 27.29 -8.37 -8.98
C HIS A 157 27.20 -6.97 -8.36
N PHE A 158 28.24 -6.58 -7.61
CA PHE A 158 28.31 -5.27 -6.94
C PHE A 158 28.13 -4.08 -7.92
N ILE A 159 28.53 -4.23 -9.17
CA ILE A 159 28.35 -3.22 -10.23
C ILE A 159 26.88 -2.86 -10.44
N PHE A 160 25.94 -3.83 -10.38
CA PHE A 160 24.51 -3.57 -10.56
C PHE A 160 23.93 -2.71 -9.44
N ILE A 161 24.45 -2.86 -8.20
CA ILE A 161 24.02 -2.04 -7.06
C ILE A 161 24.36 -0.57 -7.32
N ILE A 162 25.58 -0.26 -7.77
CA ILE A 162 26.02 1.09 -8.08
C ILE A 162 25.15 1.69 -9.19
N LEU A 163 24.87 0.92 -10.24
CA LEU A 163 24.07 1.36 -11.38
C LEU A 163 22.64 1.72 -10.95
N ILE A 164 22.00 0.89 -10.12
CA ILE A 164 20.64 1.14 -9.62
C ILE A 164 20.58 2.36 -8.71
N ILE A 165 21.56 2.52 -7.82
CA ILE A 165 21.65 3.71 -6.96
C ILE A 165 21.80 4.98 -7.82
N THR A 166 22.62 4.92 -8.86
CA THR A 166 22.82 6.05 -9.77
C THR A 166 21.53 6.41 -10.51
N ILE A 167 20.81 5.42 -11.04
CA ILE A 167 19.52 5.64 -11.73
C ILE A 167 18.48 6.20 -10.75
N ALA A 168 18.40 5.67 -9.51
CA ALA A 168 17.47 6.14 -8.50
C ALA A 168 17.72 7.60 -8.10
N LEU A 169 19.00 8.01 -7.96
CA LEU A 169 19.39 9.40 -7.70
C LEU A 169 19.00 10.33 -8.85
N ILE A 170 19.30 9.94 -10.10
CA ILE A 170 18.91 10.73 -11.29
C ILE A 170 17.39 10.90 -11.33
N ASN A 171 16.63 9.83 -11.14
CA ASN A 171 15.18 9.87 -11.16
C ASN A 171 14.61 10.75 -10.03
N SER A 172 15.19 10.69 -8.83
CA SER A 172 14.81 11.55 -7.70
C SER A 172 15.04 13.04 -7.99
N ILE A 173 16.16 13.38 -8.65
CA ILE A 173 16.48 14.76 -9.04
C ILE A 173 15.51 15.25 -10.12
N LEU A 174 15.20 14.41 -11.13
CA LEU A 174 14.25 14.74 -12.19
C LEU A 174 12.83 14.96 -11.65
N LEU A 175 12.36 14.08 -10.75
CA LEU A 175 11.06 14.23 -10.08
C LEU A 175 10.98 15.51 -9.25
N LYS A 176 12.04 15.84 -8.53
CA LYS A 176 12.10 17.09 -7.75
C LYS A 176 12.01 18.33 -8.66
N ARG A 177 12.70 18.31 -9.82
CA ARG A 177 12.61 19.39 -10.82
C ARG A 177 11.22 19.46 -11.45
N ALA A 178 10.63 18.33 -11.85
CA ALA A 178 9.32 18.27 -12.45
C ALA A 178 8.23 18.82 -11.49
N ASN A 179 8.31 18.45 -10.21
CA ASN A 179 7.38 18.97 -9.19
C ASN A 179 7.59 20.48 -8.96
N SER A 180 8.82 20.99 -8.97
CA SER A 180 9.10 22.43 -8.84
C SER A 180 8.47 23.24 -9.98
N ILE A 181 8.60 22.76 -11.22
CA ILE A 181 8.00 23.40 -12.40
C ILE A 181 6.46 23.34 -12.36
N GLY A 182 5.89 22.24 -11.88
CA GLY A 182 4.44 22.08 -11.72
C GLY A 182 3.85 23.08 -10.70
N TYR A 183 4.56 23.40 -9.65
CA TYR A 183 4.16 24.42 -8.67
C TYR A 183 4.23 25.83 -9.22
N GLU A 184 5.23 26.16 -10.05
CA GLU A 184 5.35 27.49 -10.67
C GLU A 184 4.28 27.75 -11.74
N MET A 185 3.74 26.71 -12.39
CA MET A 185 2.67 26.84 -13.38
C MET A 185 1.25 26.89 -12.77
N SER A 186 1.10 26.66 -11.48
CA SER A 186 -0.19 26.65 -10.78
C SER A 186 -0.48 27.94 -10.00
N ILE A 187 0.40 28.96 -10.10
CA ILE A 187 0.23 30.32 -9.57
C ILE A 187 -0.07 31.26 -10.72
#